data_85c2b52cbacef5ea85d2c6230f63c019
#
_entry.id   85c2b52cbacef5ea85d2c6230f63c019
#
_cell.length_a   1.000
_cell.length_b   1.000
_cell.length_c   1.000
_cell.angle_alpha   90.00
_cell.angle_beta   90.00
_cell.angle_gamma   90.00
#
_symmetry.space_group_name_H-M   'P 1'
#
loop_
_entity.id
_entity.type
_entity.pdbx_description
1 polymer ?
#
loop_
_entity_poly.entity_id
_entity_poly.type
_entity_poly.pdbx_seq_one_letter_code
_entity_poly.pdbx_strand_id
1 'polypeptide(L)'
;QLQKTRKEFNGDITLIVFPFLKISKKGPEDTARELGVFLVENIDIVEDCNVIKGFLNLVISSKYYVGFLKEQASDENYGFIPASNDSHLFMVEYSSPNTNKPLHLGHIRNNLLGWSVCEILKASGKRVVKTNIVNDRGIHICKSMLAWQKWGNGETPESSGKKGSAF
;
A
#
# COMPACT_ATOMS: atom_id res chain seq x y z
N GLN A 1 -1.59 21.29 -19.19
CA GLN A 1 -1.28 19.98 -18.61
C GLN A 1 -0.13 20.15 -17.63
N LEU A 2 -0.28 19.60 -16.41
CA LEU A 2 0.75 19.57 -15.39
C LEU A 2 1.46 18.21 -15.42
N GLN A 3 2.77 18.22 -15.20
CA GLN A 3 3.58 17.02 -15.07
C GLN A 3 4.71 17.25 -14.07
N LYS A 4 5.33 16.15 -13.57
CA LYS A 4 6.51 16.27 -12.72
C LYS A 4 7.67 16.85 -13.49
N THR A 5 8.39 17.80 -12.90
CA THR A 5 9.60 18.37 -13.51
C THR A 5 10.68 17.28 -13.68
N ARG A 6 11.39 17.30 -14.80
CA ARG A 6 12.50 16.39 -15.05
C ARG A 6 13.64 16.67 -14.09
N LYS A 7 14.38 15.62 -13.71
CA LYS A 7 15.45 15.70 -12.71
C LYS A 7 16.59 16.67 -13.06
N GLU A 8 16.82 16.92 -14.34
CA GLU A 8 17.85 17.83 -14.84
C GLU A 8 17.47 19.32 -14.74
N PHE A 9 16.21 19.62 -14.41
CA PHE A 9 15.72 21.00 -14.31
C PHE A 9 15.31 21.32 -12.86
N ASN A 10 15.51 22.55 -12.47
CA ASN A 10 15.03 23.04 -11.18
C ASN A 10 13.51 23.19 -11.23
N GLY A 11 12.82 22.73 -10.19
CA GLY A 11 11.36 22.80 -10.04
C GLY A 11 10.75 21.46 -9.67
N ASP A 12 9.52 21.52 -9.19
CA ASP A 12 8.74 20.36 -8.74
C ASP A 12 7.70 19.96 -9.78
N ILE A 13 7.03 20.96 -10.36
CA ILE A 13 5.92 20.79 -11.30
C ILE A 13 6.20 21.59 -12.57
N THR A 14 6.01 20.98 -13.73
CA THR A 14 6.11 21.64 -15.03
C THR A 14 4.72 21.86 -15.62
N LEU A 15 4.41 23.11 -15.95
CA LEU A 15 3.24 23.48 -16.74
C LEU A 15 3.62 23.58 -18.22
N ILE A 16 2.89 22.83 -19.05
CA ILE A 16 3.04 22.89 -20.51
C ILE A 16 2.22 24.06 -21.03
N VAL A 17 2.88 25.09 -21.55
CA VAL A 17 2.20 26.34 -21.93
C VAL A 17 1.65 26.37 -23.36
N PHE A 18 2.00 25.43 -24.22
CA PHE A 18 1.57 25.39 -25.61
C PHE A 18 0.06 25.57 -25.86
N PRO A 19 -0.85 25.00 -25.04
CA PRO A 19 -2.27 25.23 -25.21
C PRO A 19 -2.71 26.68 -25.00
N PHE A 20 -1.92 27.49 -24.28
CA PHE A 20 -2.25 28.88 -23.96
C PHE A 20 -1.79 29.87 -25.05
N LEU A 21 -0.96 29.44 -25.99
CA LEU A 21 -0.43 30.34 -27.06
C LEU A 21 -1.53 30.92 -27.92
N LYS A 22 -2.63 30.22 -28.13
CA LYS A 22 -3.78 30.73 -28.90
C LYS A 22 -4.44 31.93 -28.21
N ILE A 23 -4.35 31.96 -26.87
CA ILE A 23 -4.96 33.03 -26.06
C ILE A 23 -3.97 34.19 -25.89
N SER A 24 -2.73 33.85 -25.51
CA SER A 24 -1.68 34.85 -25.26
C SER A 24 -1.23 35.60 -26.53
N LYS A 25 -1.33 34.94 -27.69
CA LYS A 25 -0.80 35.43 -28.98
C LYS A 25 0.68 35.80 -28.95
N LYS A 26 1.44 35.20 -28.02
CA LYS A 26 2.87 35.41 -27.79
C LYS A 26 3.67 34.15 -28.04
N GLY A 27 4.99 34.27 -28.06
CA GLY A 27 5.88 33.09 -28.11
C GLY A 27 5.76 32.20 -26.88
N PRO A 28 6.16 30.91 -26.99
CA PRO A 28 6.06 29.97 -25.87
C PRO A 28 6.81 30.41 -24.62
N GLU A 29 8.02 30.99 -24.79
CA GLU A 29 8.85 31.44 -23.67
C GLU A 29 8.27 32.68 -22.99
N ASP A 30 7.78 33.66 -23.78
CA ASP A 30 7.15 34.86 -23.21
C ASP A 30 5.85 34.51 -22.47
N THR A 31 5.03 33.64 -23.07
CA THR A 31 3.80 33.14 -22.42
C THR A 31 4.13 32.42 -21.10
N ALA A 32 5.15 31.57 -21.10
CA ALA A 32 5.57 30.86 -19.89
C ALA A 32 6.09 31.82 -18.82
N ARG A 33 6.88 32.83 -19.22
CA ARG A 33 7.44 33.83 -18.29
C ARG A 33 6.34 34.66 -17.63
N GLU A 34 5.39 35.18 -18.40
CA GLU A 34 4.29 35.95 -17.86
C GLU A 34 3.40 35.14 -16.92
N LEU A 35 3.08 33.90 -17.32
CA LEU A 35 2.35 32.99 -16.44
C LEU A 35 3.13 32.66 -15.16
N GLY A 36 4.44 32.47 -15.27
CA GLY A 36 5.32 32.21 -14.14
C GLY A 36 5.31 33.32 -13.11
N VAL A 37 5.53 34.58 -13.59
CA VAL A 37 5.47 35.77 -12.73
C VAL A 37 4.11 35.88 -12.05
N PHE A 38 3.03 35.75 -12.82
CA PHE A 38 1.68 35.79 -12.26
C PHE A 38 1.45 34.73 -11.19
N LEU A 39 1.92 33.50 -11.41
CA LEU A 39 1.76 32.40 -10.43
C LEU A 39 2.56 32.63 -9.16
N VAL A 40 3.80 33.13 -9.26
CA VAL A 40 4.65 33.47 -8.11
C VAL A 40 4.04 34.61 -7.29
N GLU A 41 3.44 35.60 -7.93
CA GLU A 41 2.86 36.77 -7.26
C GLU A 41 1.49 36.48 -6.62
N ASN A 42 0.73 35.50 -7.14
CA ASN A 42 -0.67 35.28 -6.75
C ASN A 42 -0.93 33.94 -6.07
N ILE A 43 0.05 33.05 -6.00
CA ILE A 43 -0.12 31.70 -5.40
C ILE A 43 0.97 31.45 -4.37
N ASP A 44 0.65 31.56 -3.11
CA ASP A 44 1.57 31.47 -1.94
C ASP A 44 2.42 30.19 -1.89
N ILE A 45 1.95 29.11 -2.51
CA ILE A 45 2.68 27.84 -2.55
C ILE A 45 3.76 27.82 -3.63
N VAL A 46 3.76 28.75 -4.57
CA VAL A 46 4.77 28.85 -5.63
C VAL A 46 5.84 29.84 -5.19
N GLU A 47 7.03 29.36 -4.91
CA GLU A 47 8.14 30.17 -4.41
C GLU A 47 8.95 30.82 -5.54
N ASP A 48 9.15 30.08 -6.63
CA ASP A 48 9.94 30.49 -7.77
C ASP A 48 9.49 29.76 -9.05
N CYS A 49 9.96 30.24 -10.20
CA CYS A 49 9.74 29.58 -11.47
C CYS A 49 10.91 29.74 -12.42
N ASN A 50 11.08 28.80 -13.34
CA ASN A 50 12.00 28.93 -14.45
C ASN A 50 11.38 28.45 -15.76
N VAL A 51 11.83 29.00 -16.87
CA VAL A 51 11.31 28.69 -18.21
C VAL A 51 12.40 28.06 -19.05
N ILE A 52 12.13 26.90 -19.62
CA ILE A 52 13.05 26.20 -20.51
C ILE A 52 12.29 25.76 -21.76
N LYS A 53 12.58 26.34 -22.90
CA LYS A 53 11.98 26.00 -24.20
C LYS A 53 10.44 25.97 -24.18
N GLY A 54 9.81 26.93 -23.48
CA GLY A 54 8.35 27.00 -23.36
C GLY A 54 7.73 26.03 -22.36
N PHE A 55 8.55 25.40 -21.54
CA PHE A 55 8.09 24.65 -20.35
C PHE A 55 8.28 25.51 -19.10
N LEU A 56 7.21 25.75 -18.38
CA LEU A 56 7.25 26.51 -17.14
C LEU A 56 7.42 25.57 -15.97
N ASN A 57 8.57 25.58 -15.35
CA ASN A 57 8.86 24.78 -14.16
C ASN A 57 8.62 25.64 -12.92
N LEU A 58 7.79 25.17 -12.02
CA LEU A 58 7.39 25.82 -10.77
C LEU A 58 8.13 25.18 -9.61
N VAL A 59 8.65 25.99 -8.72
CA VAL A 59 9.25 25.57 -7.45
C VAL A 59 8.20 25.75 -6.35
N ILE A 60 7.88 24.68 -5.67
CA ILE A 60 6.92 24.68 -4.57
C ILE A 60 7.63 24.98 -3.26
N SER A 61 7.11 25.89 -2.47
CA SER A 61 7.75 26.32 -1.23
C SER A 61 7.91 25.19 -0.22
N SER A 62 9.05 25.14 0.44
CA SER A 62 9.30 24.19 1.54
C SER A 62 8.29 24.34 2.67
N LYS A 63 7.76 25.56 2.87
CA LYS A 63 6.72 25.84 3.85
C LYS A 63 5.43 25.06 3.57
N TYR A 64 5.06 24.88 2.30
CA TYR A 64 3.91 24.07 1.91
C TYR A 64 4.11 22.61 2.30
N TYR A 65 5.26 22.02 1.97
CA TYR A 65 5.54 20.62 2.30
C TYR A 65 5.57 20.37 3.81
N VAL A 66 6.18 21.29 4.57
CA VAL A 66 6.20 21.20 6.05
C VAL A 66 4.80 21.36 6.63
N GLY A 67 3.99 22.28 6.09
CA GLY A 67 2.59 22.44 6.49
C GLY A 67 1.78 21.20 6.24
N PHE A 68 1.86 20.66 5.04
CA PHE A 68 1.21 19.41 4.65
C PHE A 68 1.61 18.24 5.57
N LEU A 69 2.91 18.07 5.82
CA LEU A 69 3.40 17.03 6.71
C LEU A 69 2.83 17.17 8.14
N LYS A 70 2.81 18.39 8.67
CA LYS A 70 2.26 18.65 10.02
C LYS A 70 0.77 18.34 10.09
N GLU A 71 0.02 18.67 9.05
CA GLU A 71 -1.41 18.40 8.97
C GLU A 71 -1.70 16.90 8.89
N GLN A 72 -0.95 16.19 8.02
CA GLN A 72 -1.17 14.76 7.79
C GLN A 72 -0.53 13.86 8.86
N ALA A 73 0.45 14.34 9.61
CA ALA A 73 1.19 13.53 10.60
C ALA A 73 0.31 13.01 11.75
N SER A 74 -0.84 13.61 12.00
CA SER A 74 -1.81 13.18 13.00
C SER A 74 -2.90 12.23 12.46
N ASP A 75 -2.98 12.05 11.14
CA ASP A 75 -3.94 11.16 10.51
C ASP A 75 -3.35 9.77 10.33
N GLU A 76 -3.65 8.86 11.26
CA GLU A 76 -3.21 7.45 11.21
C GLU A 76 -3.73 6.70 9.97
N ASN A 77 -4.77 7.22 9.32
CA ASN A 77 -5.39 6.62 8.14
C ASN A 77 -5.04 7.37 6.84
N TYR A 78 -4.05 8.29 6.88
CA TYR A 78 -3.63 9.00 5.68
C TYR A 78 -3.27 8.06 4.53
N GLY A 79 -3.90 8.26 3.39
CA GLY A 79 -3.72 7.41 2.21
C GLY A 79 -4.61 6.17 2.16
N PHE A 80 -5.38 5.88 3.23
CA PHE A 80 -6.37 4.81 3.21
C PHE A 80 -7.64 5.25 2.47
N ILE A 81 -8.19 4.35 1.69
CA ILE A 81 -9.47 4.53 1.01
C ILE A 81 -10.54 3.77 1.83
N PRO A 82 -11.57 4.44 2.37
CA PRO A 82 -12.63 3.74 3.08
C PRO A 82 -13.41 2.82 2.15
N ALA A 83 -13.69 1.60 2.60
CA ALA A 83 -14.55 0.69 1.87
C ALA A 83 -16.03 1.12 1.98
N SER A 84 -16.79 0.99 0.89
CA SER A 84 -18.24 1.16 0.84
C SER A 84 -18.96 -0.18 0.67
N ASN A 85 -20.28 -0.17 0.74
CA ASN A 85 -21.07 -1.38 0.49
C ASN A 85 -20.91 -1.92 -0.94
N ASP A 86 -20.60 -1.05 -1.90
CA ASP A 86 -20.38 -1.39 -3.31
C ASP A 86 -18.92 -1.79 -3.61
N SER A 87 -18.04 -1.69 -2.63
CA SER A 87 -16.64 -2.09 -2.80
C SER A 87 -16.55 -3.60 -3.06
N HIS A 88 -15.65 -3.99 -3.96
CA HIS A 88 -15.37 -5.40 -4.24
C HIS A 88 -15.00 -6.17 -2.98
N LEU A 89 -15.63 -7.33 -2.81
CA LEU A 89 -15.35 -8.25 -1.72
C LEU A 89 -14.23 -9.22 -2.13
N PHE A 90 -13.19 -9.29 -1.33
CA PHE A 90 -12.12 -10.28 -1.44
C PHE A 90 -12.18 -11.25 -0.27
N MET A 91 -12.17 -12.53 -0.59
CA MET A 91 -11.97 -13.60 0.39
C MET A 91 -10.51 -14.06 0.28
N VAL A 92 -9.78 -13.99 1.38
CA VAL A 92 -8.37 -14.36 1.43
C VAL A 92 -8.21 -15.52 2.41
N GLU A 93 -7.85 -16.68 1.87
CA GLU A 93 -7.57 -17.87 2.66
C GLU A 93 -6.09 -17.91 3.03
N TYR A 94 -5.81 -18.07 4.31
CA TYR A 94 -4.45 -18.31 4.82
C TYR A 94 -4.55 -18.97 6.20
N SER A 95 -3.40 -19.39 6.77
CA SER A 95 -3.36 -20.06 8.08
C SER A 95 -4.13 -21.38 8.11
N SER A 96 -3.95 -22.20 7.06
CA SER A 96 -4.62 -23.50 6.90
C SER A 96 -3.61 -24.67 7.01
N PRO A 97 -2.86 -24.83 8.13
CA PRO A 97 -1.91 -25.92 8.28
C PRO A 97 -2.62 -27.24 8.51
N ASN A 98 -1.92 -28.35 8.24
CA ASN A 98 -2.37 -29.68 8.66
C ASN A 98 -2.40 -29.76 10.20
N THR A 99 -3.51 -30.24 10.75
CA THR A 99 -3.72 -30.25 12.21
C THR A 99 -2.84 -31.28 12.96
N ASN A 100 -2.30 -32.26 12.24
CA ASN A 100 -1.49 -33.36 12.80
C ASN A 100 0.02 -33.08 12.73
N LYS A 101 0.44 -31.86 12.43
CA LYS A 101 1.86 -31.48 12.31
C LYS A 101 2.17 -30.22 13.11
N PRO A 102 3.36 -30.12 13.72
CA PRO A 102 3.78 -28.91 14.38
C PRO A 102 3.98 -27.77 13.36
N LEU A 103 3.73 -26.55 13.81
CA LEU A 103 3.98 -25.36 13.00
C LEU A 103 5.48 -25.12 12.86
N HIS A 104 5.88 -24.58 11.72
CA HIS A 104 7.25 -24.18 11.42
C HIS A 104 7.28 -22.80 10.74
N LEU A 105 8.48 -22.27 10.51
CA LEU A 105 8.66 -20.91 9.93
C LEU A 105 7.92 -20.70 8.62
N GLY A 106 7.73 -21.73 7.80
CA GLY A 106 6.93 -21.65 6.58
C GLY A 106 5.47 -21.31 6.83
N HIS A 107 4.89 -21.78 7.91
CA HIS A 107 3.51 -21.42 8.31
C HIS A 107 3.45 -19.97 8.79
N ILE A 108 4.44 -19.52 9.58
CA ILE A 108 4.52 -18.11 10.02
C ILE A 108 4.61 -17.19 8.83
N ARG A 109 5.49 -17.50 7.87
CA ARG A 109 5.60 -16.73 6.61
C ARG A 109 4.26 -16.64 5.88
N ASN A 110 3.57 -17.76 5.73
CA ASN A 110 2.28 -17.78 5.05
C ASN A 110 1.23 -16.92 5.77
N ASN A 111 1.20 -17.01 7.11
CA ASN A 111 0.30 -16.20 7.94
C ASN A 111 0.57 -14.70 7.76
N LEU A 112 1.84 -14.29 7.80
CA LEU A 112 2.22 -12.89 7.62
C LEU A 112 1.89 -12.40 6.21
N LEU A 113 2.13 -13.20 5.17
CA LEU A 113 1.77 -12.86 3.79
C LEU A 113 0.26 -12.67 3.63
N GLY A 114 -0.53 -13.63 4.09
CA GLY A 114 -1.99 -13.56 4.00
C GLY A 114 -2.55 -12.36 4.76
N TRP A 115 -2.05 -12.11 5.97
CA TRP A 115 -2.43 -10.95 6.76
C TRP A 115 -2.07 -9.64 6.05
N SER A 116 -0.84 -9.52 5.54
CA SER A 116 -0.37 -8.30 4.84
C SER A 116 -1.20 -8.01 3.59
N VAL A 117 -1.51 -9.03 2.79
CA VAL A 117 -2.39 -8.88 1.62
C VAL A 117 -3.76 -8.36 2.03
N CYS A 118 -4.34 -8.90 3.11
CA CYS A 118 -5.62 -8.41 3.63
C CYS A 118 -5.57 -6.94 4.01
N GLU A 119 -4.53 -6.52 4.72
CA GLU A 119 -4.41 -5.12 5.18
C GLU A 119 -4.18 -4.15 4.00
N ILE A 120 -3.39 -4.54 2.99
CA ILE A 120 -3.22 -3.75 1.76
C ILE A 120 -4.55 -3.61 1.00
N LEU A 121 -5.29 -4.69 0.86
CA LEU A 121 -6.61 -4.65 0.20
C LEU A 121 -7.59 -3.75 0.97
N LYS A 122 -7.63 -3.85 2.30
CA LYS A 122 -8.45 -2.95 3.14
C LYS A 122 -8.04 -1.49 2.97
N ALA A 123 -6.75 -1.20 3.05
CA ALA A 123 -6.23 0.14 2.87
C ALA A 123 -6.57 0.73 1.49
N SER A 124 -6.71 -0.12 0.47
CA SER A 124 -7.12 0.28 -0.88
C SER A 124 -8.65 0.35 -1.10
N GLY A 125 -9.44 0.34 -0.04
CA GLY A 125 -10.90 0.49 -0.10
C GLY A 125 -11.65 -0.78 -0.50
N LYS A 126 -11.04 -1.95 -0.32
CA LYS A 126 -11.71 -3.23 -0.58
C LYS A 126 -12.32 -3.80 0.69
N ARG A 127 -13.43 -4.51 0.53
CA ARG A 127 -13.99 -5.34 1.60
C ARG A 127 -13.22 -6.65 1.64
N VAL A 128 -12.81 -7.09 2.84
CA VAL A 128 -11.97 -8.28 2.99
C VAL A 128 -12.54 -9.21 4.05
N VAL A 129 -12.70 -10.46 3.68
CA VAL A 129 -13.02 -11.57 4.59
C VAL A 129 -11.78 -12.46 4.70
N LYS A 130 -11.28 -12.62 5.91
CA LYS A 130 -10.18 -13.54 6.24
C LYS A 130 -10.78 -14.91 6.54
N THR A 131 -10.29 -15.94 5.87
CA THR A 131 -10.76 -17.32 6.03
C THR A 131 -9.60 -18.26 6.25
N ASN A 132 -9.90 -19.40 6.87
CA ASN A 132 -8.97 -20.52 6.93
C ASN A 132 -9.74 -21.83 6.79
N ILE A 133 -9.05 -22.85 6.30
CA ILE A 133 -9.58 -24.20 6.22
C ILE A 133 -8.96 -25.01 7.35
N VAL A 134 -9.79 -25.63 8.17
CA VAL A 134 -9.34 -26.60 9.17
C VAL A 134 -9.08 -27.91 8.45
N ASN A 135 -7.81 -28.27 8.27
CA ASN A 135 -7.39 -29.46 7.56
C ASN A 135 -7.22 -30.63 8.55
N ASP A 136 -8.35 -31.15 9.01
CA ASP A 136 -8.47 -32.24 9.98
C ASP A 136 -8.83 -33.59 9.34
N ARG A 137 -8.98 -33.63 8.01
CA ARG A 137 -9.37 -34.84 7.27
C ARG A 137 -8.41 -35.08 6.09
N GLY A 138 -7.97 -36.32 5.99
CA GLY A 138 -7.09 -36.73 4.90
C GLY A 138 -6.27 -37.96 5.27
N ILE A 139 -5.59 -38.58 4.29
CA ILE A 139 -4.89 -39.86 4.50
C ILE A 139 -3.79 -39.76 5.57
N HIS A 140 -3.08 -38.66 5.66
CA HIS A 140 -2.02 -38.46 6.66
C HIS A 140 -2.59 -38.33 8.08
N ILE A 141 -3.70 -37.63 8.22
CA ILE A 141 -4.40 -37.46 9.49
C ILE A 141 -4.98 -38.80 9.94
N CYS A 142 -5.65 -39.54 9.03
CA CYS A 142 -6.15 -40.88 9.32
C CYS A 142 -5.04 -41.84 9.74
N LYS A 143 -3.86 -41.78 9.09
CA LYS A 143 -2.69 -42.56 9.50
C LYS A 143 -2.20 -42.20 10.90
N SER A 144 -2.11 -40.95 11.24
CA SER A 144 -1.70 -40.47 12.57
C SER A 144 -2.71 -40.93 13.64
N MET A 145 -4.00 -40.78 13.38
CA MET A 145 -5.06 -41.23 14.28
C MET A 145 -5.03 -42.74 14.49
N LEU A 146 -4.88 -43.52 13.41
CA LEU A 146 -4.80 -45.00 13.51
C LEU A 146 -3.55 -45.42 14.28
N ALA A 147 -2.42 -44.79 14.07
CA ALA A 147 -1.19 -45.03 14.81
C ALA A 147 -1.39 -44.75 16.31
N TRP A 148 -2.00 -43.62 16.64
CA TRP A 148 -2.30 -43.28 18.03
C TRP A 148 -3.26 -44.30 18.68
N GLN A 149 -4.31 -44.68 17.97
CA GLN A 149 -5.25 -45.72 18.49
C GLN A 149 -4.58 -47.07 18.76
N LYS A 150 -3.64 -47.47 17.87
CA LYS A 150 -2.98 -48.79 17.99
C LYS A 150 -1.83 -48.81 19.00
N TRP A 151 -1.12 -47.73 19.15
CA TRP A 151 0.15 -47.69 19.88
C TRP A 151 0.28 -46.53 20.86
N GLY A 152 -0.68 -45.62 20.89
CA GLY A 152 -0.61 -44.43 21.75
C GLY A 152 -0.98 -44.67 23.20
N ASN A 153 -1.54 -45.86 23.54
CA ASN A 153 -1.92 -46.25 24.92
C ASN A 153 -2.70 -45.18 25.69
N GLY A 154 -3.49 -44.37 24.99
CA GLY A 154 -4.23 -43.26 25.60
C GLY A 154 -3.37 -42.07 26.02
N GLU A 155 -2.10 -42.03 25.63
CA GLU A 155 -1.20 -40.90 25.92
C GLU A 155 -1.71 -39.60 25.27
N THR A 156 -1.69 -38.49 26.01
CA THR A 156 -2.02 -37.16 25.52
C THR A 156 -0.82 -36.22 25.67
N PRO A 157 -0.78 -35.06 25.01
CA PRO A 157 0.27 -34.09 25.25
C PRO A 157 0.40 -33.69 26.72
N GLU A 158 -0.73 -33.59 27.43
CA GLU A 158 -0.77 -33.25 28.85
C GLU A 158 -0.23 -34.38 29.70
N SER A 159 -0.66 -35.63 29.46
CA SER A 159 -0.21 -36.79 30.25
C SER A 159 1.26 -37.15 30.03
N SER A 160 1.78 -36.90 28.83
CA SER A 160 3.17 -37.19 28.46
C SER A 160 4.15 -36.08 28.79
N GLY A 161 3.66 -34.85 28.98
CA GLY A 161 4.50 -33.65 29.08
C GLY A 161 5.28 -33.32 27.80
N LYS A 162 5.05 -34.04 26.70
CA LYS A 162 5.71 -33.83 25.41
C LYS A 162 5.09 -32.65 24.68
N LYS A 163 5.91 -31.80 24.09
CA LYS A 163 5.43 -30.76 23.20
C LYS A 163 5.02 -31.35 21.85
N GLY A 164 4.13 -30.68 21.12
CA GLY A 164 3.49 -31.17 19.91
C GLY A 164 4.43 -31.75 18.84
N SER A 165 5.69 -31.31 18.76
CA SER A 165 6.70 -31.85 17.84
C SER A 165 7.29 -33.19 18.27
N ALA A 166 7.19 -33.56 19.56
CA ALA A 166 7.70 -34.79 20.14
C ALA A 166 6.61 -35.83 20.47
N PHE A 167 5.36 -35.41 20.42
CA PHE A 167 4.19 -36.26 20.62
C PHE A 167 3.75 -36.94 19.32
#